data_73e88c0de436c7a61833017ee73dd348
#
_entry.id   73e88c0de436c7a61833017ee73dd348
#
_cell.length_a   1.000
_cell.length_b   1.000
_cell.length_c   1.000
_cell.angle_alpha   90.00
_cell.angle_beta   90.00
_cell.angle_gamma   90.00
#
_symmetry.space_group_name_H-M   'P 1'
#
loop_
_entity.id
_entity.type
_entity.pdbx_description
1 polymer ?
#
loop_
_entity_poly.entity_id
_entity_poly.type
_entity_poly.pdbx_seq_one_letter_code
_entity_poly.pdbx_strand_id
1 'polypeptide(L)'
;NQENLSYFGNANEAHAIYNFALPPLLLHTLLSGDSTALKHWMMSMPPAQNGTAYFNFIASHDGIGLRPIEGLLQPSEVASLVSTTMQFGGRVSMRTSHDGTHTPYELNIALFDALQGTHNGADKYGLERFLCAHSIMFAMEGIPGIYIHSLLGTTNDYERFENSQHNRAINRHRWQESKLLAAI
;
A
#
# COMPACT_ATOMS: atom_id res chain seq x y z
N ASN A 1 -15.07 -2.22 2.43
CA ASN A 1 -14.71 -3.65 2.60
C ASN A 1 -15.88 -4.58 2.28
N GLN A 2 -17.09 -4.30 2.79
CA GLN A 2 -18.29 -5.12 2.50
C GLN A 2 -18.65 -5.15 1.01
N GLU A 3 -18.56 -4.01 0.32
CA GLU A 3 -18.76 -3.94 -1.13
C GLU A 3 -17.77 -4.85 -1.89
N ASN A 4 -16.51 -4.87 -1.47
CA ASN A 4 -15.49 -5.72 -2.10
C ASN A 4 -15.77 -7.22 -1.88
N LEU A 5 -16.23 -7.60 -0.68
CA LEU A 5 -16.62 -8.98 -0.37
C LEU A 5 -17.85 -9.43 -1.16
N SER A 6 -18.76 -8.51 -1.51
CA SER A 6 -19.97 -8.84 -2.28
C SER A 6 -19.65 -9.36 -3.70
N TYR A 7 -18.47 -9.06 -4.23
CA TYR A 7 -18.03 -9.58 -5.54
C TYR A 7 -17.75 -11.09 -5.55
N PHE A 8 -17.62 -11.75 -4.39
CA PHE A 8 -17.61 -13.21 -4.36
C PHE A 8 -19.01 -13.81 -4.65
N GLY A 9 -20.09 -13.04 -4.43
CA GLY A 9 -21.45 -13.54 -4.52
C GLY A 9 -21.62 -14.76 -3.61
N ASN A 10 -22.20 -15.84 -4.19
CA ASN A 10 -22.28 -17.16 -3.56
C ASN A 10 -21.22 -18.11 -4.18
N ALA A 11 -19.98 -17.67 -4.33
CA ALA A 11 -18.90 -18.36 -5.03
C ALA A 11 -19.17 -18.57 -6.55
N ASN A 12 -19.99 -17.71 -7.15
CA ASN A 12 -20.42 -17.81 -8.55
C ASN A 12 -20.13 -16.54 -9.36
N GLU A 13 -19.43 -15.56 -8.77
CA GLU A 13 -19.05 -14.30 -9.44
C GLU A 13 -17.53 -14.21 -9.58
N ALA A 14 -16.85 -13.36 -8.80
CA ALA A 14 -15.41 -13.23 -8.88
C ALA A 14 -14.68 -14.42 -8.23
N HIS A 15 -13.70 -15.00 -8.93
CA HIS A 15 -12.84 -16.05 -8.38
C HIS A 15 -11.78 -15.49 -7.43
N ALA A 16 -11.39 -14.22 -7.61
CA ALA A 16 -10.45 -13.54 -6.72
C ALA A 16 -10.84 -12.08 -6.52
N ILE A 17 -10.67 -11.58 -5.30
CA ILE A 17 -10.85 -10.16 -4.97
C ILE A 17 -9.59 -9.59 -4.33
N TYR A 18 -9.32 -8.32 -4.61
CA TYR A 18 -8.17 -7.61 -4.07
C TYR A 18 -8.40 -7.18 -2.62
N ASN A 19 -7.43 -7.40 -1.76
CA ASN A 19 -7.42 -6.88 -0.40
C ASN A 19 -6.88 -5.44 -0.36
N PHE A 20 -7.67 -4.49 -0.88
CA PHE A 20 -7.28 -3.07 -0.96
C PHE A 20 -7.05 -2.39 0.39
N ALA A 21 -7.60 -2.91 1.48
CA ALA A 21 -7.37 -2.37 2.82
C ALA A 21 -5.99 -2.78 3.39
N LEU A 22 -5.40 -3.86 2.91
CA LEU A 22 -4.12 -4.36 3.42
C LEU A 22 -2.97 -3.36 3.28
N PRO A 23 -2.70 -2.76 2.10
CA PRO A 23 -1.57 -1.85 1.94
C PRO A 23 -1.58 -0.67 2.93
N PRO A 24 -2.65 0.12 3.05
CA PRO A 24 -2.66 1.27 3.96
C PRO A 24 -2.71 0.87 5.44
N LEU A 25 -3.38 -0.24 5.82
CA LEU A 25 -3.40 -0.72 7.20
C LEU A 25 -2.04 -1.24 7.64
N LEU A 26 -1.35 -1.96 6.77
CA LEU A 26 -0.02 -2.47 7.06
C LEU A 26 1.00 -1.34 7.17
N LEU A 27 0.92 -0.36 6.25
CA LEU A 27 1.76 0.84 6.32
C LEU A 27 1.52 1.58 7.65
N HIS A 28 0.25 1.85 8.02
CA HIS A 28 -0.10 2.46 9.29
C HIS A 28 0.50 1.71 10.47
N THR A 29 0.30 0.39 10.51
CA THR A 29 0.82 -0.46 11.60
C THR A 29 2.32 -0.33 11.77
N LEU A 30 3.08 -0.35 10.69
CA LEU A 30 4.54 -0.32 10.73
C LEU A 30 5.11 1.08 10.99
N LEU A 31 4.38 2.14 10.66
CA LEU A 31 4.78 3.52 10.93
C LEU A 31 4.41 3.99 12.33
N SER A 32 3.26 3.55 12.85
CA SER A 32 2.75 3.96 14.17
C SER A 32 3.20 3.04 15.31
N GLY A 33 3.47 1.76 15.00
CA GLY A 33 3.64 0.69 16.00
C GLY A 33 2.31 0.15 16.54
N ASP A 34 1.16 0.64 16.06
CA ASP A 34 -0.17 0.17 16.48
C ASP A 34 -0.77 -0.79 15.44
N SER A 35 -0.97 -2.03 15.85
CA SER A 35 -1.55 -3.09 15.00
C SER A 35 -3.05 -3.29 15.20
N THR A 36 -3.71 -2.47 16.03
CA THR A 36 -5.12 -2.66 16.43
C THR A 36 -6.05 -2.68 15.21
N ALA A 37 -5.97 -1.69 14.33
CA ALA A 37 -6.81 -1.60 13.15
C ALA A 37 -6.57 -2.75 12.17
N LEU A 38 -5.29 -3.11 11.92
CA LEU A 38 -4.93 -4.24 11.06
C LEU A 38 -5.49 -5.56 11.62
N LYS A 39 -5.32 -5.82 12.92
CA LYS A 39 -5.85 -7.04 13.57
C LYS A 39 -7.38 -7.11 13.49
N HIS A 40 -8.07 -6.02 13.81
CA HIS A 40 -9.54 -5.98 13.72
C HIS A 40 -10.02 -6.26 12.29
N TRP A 41 -9.37 -5.65 11.30
CA TRP A 41 -9.70 -5.91 9.91
C TRP A 41 -9.44 -7.37 9.52
N MET A 42 -8.29 -7.94 9.85
CA MET A 42 -7.97 -9.35 9.58
C MET A 42 -8.98 -10.31 10.22
N MET A 43 -9.36 -10.05 11.48
CA MET A 43 -10.37 -10.88 12.19
C MET A 43 -11.78 -10.73 11.62
N SER A 44 -12.10 -9.64 10.94
CA SER A 44 -13.39 -9.40 10.30
C SER A 44 -13.50 -10.03 8.90
N MET A 45 -12.40 -10.52 8.34
CA MET A 45 -12.39 -11.14 7.03
C MET A 45 -12.95 -12.55 7.11
N PRO A 46 -14.01 -12.88 6.34
CA PRO A 46 -14.49 -14.26 6.26
C PRO A 46 -13.45 -15.11 5.52
N PRO A 47 -13.37 -16.43 5.80
CA PRO A 47 -12.55 -17.33 5.00
C PRO A 47 -13.02 -17.34 3.54
N ALA A 48 -12.09 -17.53 2.60
CA ALA A 48 -12.44 -17.68 1.21
C ALA A 48 -13.27 -18.97 0.99
N GLN A 49 -14.27 -18.89 0.12
CA GLN A 49 -15.10 -20.04 -0.23
C GLN A 49 -14.39 -20.93 -1.27
N ASN A 50 -14.82 -22.17 -1.44
CA ASN A 50 -14.29 -23.09 -2.45
C ASN A 50 -14.35 -22.44 -3.85
N GLY A 51 -13.21 -22.41 -4.54
CA GLY A 51 -13.09 -21.83 -5.86
C GLY A 51 -12.84 -20.30 -5.85
N THR A 52 -12.75 -19.68 -4.68
CA THR A 52 -12.42 -18.24 -4.54
C THR A 52 -11.13 -18.03 -3.76
N ALA A 53 -10.51 -16.86 -3.92
CA ALA A 53 -9.30 -16.48 -3.21
C ALA A 53 -9.21 -14.97 -2.98
N TYR A 54 -8.54 -14.57 -1.93
CA TYR A 54 -8.08 -13.20 -1.75
C TYR A 54 -6.78 -12.98 -2.54
N PHE A 55 -6.65 -11.81 -3.19
CA PHE A 55 -5.40 -11.37 -3.77
C PHE A 55 -4.76 -10.33 -2.83
N ASN A 56 -3.72 -10.76 -2.13
CA ASN A 56 -3.01 -9.94 -1.15
C ASN A 56 -1.84 -9.22 -1.80
N PHE A 57 -1.79 -7.91 -1.67
CA PHE A 57 -0.68 -7.08 -2.15
C PHE A 57 -0.47 -5.91 -1.18
N ILE A 58 0.74 -5.37 -1.15
CA ILE A 58 1.11 -4.24 -0.29
C ILE A 58 1.69 -3.07 -1.07
N ALA A 59 1.96 -3.26 -2.36
CA ALA A 59 2.36 -2.24 -3.31
C ALA A 59 1.90 -2.62 -4.71
N SER A 60 1.69 -1.62 -5.57
CA SER A 60 1.33 -1.80 -6.97
C SER A 60 1.85 -0.64 -7.82
N HIS A 61 1.55 -0.65 -9.13
CA HIS A 61 1.82 0.45 -10.04
C HIS A 61 0.99 1.72 -9.74
N ASP A 62 -0.10 1.59 -9.00
CA ASP A 62 -0.81 2.71 -8.40
C ASP A 62 -0.12 3.10 -7.09
N GLY A 63 -0.59 4.16 -6.44
CA GLY A 63 -0.19 4.44 -5.07
C GLY A 63 -0.97 3.60 -4.05
N ILE A 64 -0.72 3.85 -2.78
CA ILE A 64 -1.46 3.24 -1.68
C ILE A 64 -2.77 4.01 -1.48
N GLY A 65 -3.89 3.39 -1.82
CA GLY A 65 -5.21 4.00 -1.72
C GLY A 65 -5.67 4.19 -0.27
N LEU A 66 -6.27 5.33 0.03
CA LEU A 66 -6.76 5.66 1.38
C LEU A 66 -8.26 5.37 1.56
N ARG A 67 -9.03 5.31 0.47
CA ARG A 67 -10.47 5.00 0.55
C ARG A 67 -10.78 3.67 1.28
N PRO A 68 -10.01 2.59 1.11
CA PRO A 68 -10.28 1.31 1.76
C PRO A 68 -10.19 1.34 3.29
N ILE A 69 -9.54 2.35 3.87
CA ILE A 69 -9.40 2.50 5.34
C ILE A 69 -10.36 3.53 5.93
N GLU A 70 -11.26 4.11 5.13
CA GLU A 70 -12.34 4.97 5.62
C GLU A 70 -13.19 4.17 6.64
N GLY A 71 -13.33 4.71 7.85
CA GLY A 71 -14.01 4.06 8.98
C GLY A 71 -13.19 2.98 9.72
N LEU A 72 -11.98 2.65 9.25
CA LEU A 72 -11.05 1.75 9.96
C LEU A 72 -9.98 2.52 10.72
N LEU A 73 -9.52 3.65 10.20
CA LEU A 73 -8.61 4.56 10.86
C LEU A 73 -9.30 5.89 11.18
N GLN A 74 -8.84 6.54 12.25
CA GLN A 74 -9.28 7.88 12.61
C GLN A 74 -8.69 8.92 11.64
N PRO A 75 -9.34 10.08 11.44
CA PRO A 75 -8.81 11.13 10.57
C PRO A 75 -7.40 11.60 10.93
N SER A 76 -7.04 11.61 12.21
CA SER A 76 -5.70 11.93 12.69
C SER A 76 -4.65 10.91 12.29
N GLU A 77 -4.99 9.62 12.24
CA GLU A 77 -4.11 8.54 11.80
C GLU A 77 -3.86 8.62 10.29
N VAL A 78 -4.91 8.92 9.52
CA VAL A 78 -4.78 9.17 8.07
C VAL A 78 -3.91 10.41 7.82
N ALA A 79 -4.09 11.49 8.57
CA ALA A 79 -3.25 12.68 8.47
C ALA A 79 -1.77 12.37 8.79
N SER A 80 -1.50 11.51 9.76
CA SER A 80 -0.15 11.06 10.10
C SER A 80 0.47 10.23 8.96
N LEU A 81 -0.30 9.35 8.31
CA LEU A 81 0.17 8.63 7.13
C LEU A 81 0.55 9.57 5.98
N VAL A 82 -0.30 10.56 5.71
CA VAL A 82 -0.06 11.59 4.69
C VAL A 82 1.22 12.36 4.99
N SER A 83 1.35 12.85 6.22
CA SER A 83 2.52 13.63 6.67
C SER A 83 3.82 12.83 6.55
N THR A 84 3.82 11.58 7.03
CA THR A 84 5.01 10.71 6.98
C THR A 84 5.38 10.34 5.54
N THR A 85 4.38 10.10 4.67
CA THR A 85 4.62 9.86 3.23
C THR A 85 5.34 11.05 2.60
N MET A 86 4.89 12.27 2.88
CA MET A 86 5.53 13.49 2.37
C MET A 86 6.94 13.68 2.95
N GLN A 87 7.12 13.41 4.24
CA GLN A 87 8.42 13.47 4.91
C GLN A 87 9.42 12.49 4.27
N PHE A 88 8.98 11.33 3.84
CA PHE A 88 9.80 10.31 3.17
C PHE A 88 9.89 10.52 1.65
N GLY A 89 9.56 11.71 1.17
CA GLY A 89 9.74 12.13 -0.21
C GLY A 89 8.64 11.68 -1.17
N GLY A 90 7.57 11.05 -0.69
CA GLY A 90 6.41 10.69 -1.49
C GLY A 90 5.56 11.89 -1.91
N ARG A 91 4.51 11.60 -2.63
CA ARG A 91 3.49 12.55 -3.08
C ARG A 91 2.11 12.08 -2.66
N VAL A 92 1.17 12.99 -2.59
CA VAL A 92 -0.22 12.68 -2.22
C VAL A 92 -1.13 13.15 -3.34
N SER A 93 -1.91 12.24 -3.87
CA SER A 93 -2.97 12.58 -4.82
C SER A 93 -4.24 12.92 -4.06
N MET A 94 -4.87 14.03 -4.43
CA MET A 94 -6.09 14.54 -3.81
C MET A 94 -7.29 14.23 -4.68
N ARG A 95 -8.42 13.95 -4.03
CA ARG A 95 -9.74 13.87 -4.68
C ARG A 95 -10.53 15.10 -4.33
N THR A 96 -11.19 15.70 -5.31
CA THR A 96 -12.15 16.77 -5.10
C THR A 96 -13.55 16.17 -5.00
N SER A 97 -14.24 16.42 -3.90
CA SER A 97 -15.63 16.02 -3.70
C SER A 97 -16.59 17.01 -4.39
N HIS A 98 -17.87 16.64 -4.51
CA HIS A 98 -18.89 17.49 -5.16
C HIS A 98 -19.08 18.86 -4.48
N ASP A 99 -18.77 18.97 -3.19
CA ASP A 99 -18.80 20.19 -2.39
C ASP A 99 -17.53 21.04 -2.51
N GLY A 100 -16.57 20.63 -3.35
CA GLY A 100 -15.29 21.32 -3.55
C GLY A 100 -14.21 20.99 -2.50
N THR A 101 -14.48 20.13 -1.52
CA THR A 101 -13.47 19.72 -0.54
C THR A 101 -12.39 18.83 -1.18
N HIS A 102 -11.13 19.06 -0.79
CA HIS A 102 -10.00 18.26 -1.21
C HIS A 102 -9.62 17.27 -0.11
N THR A 103 -9.70 15.98 -0.40
CA THR A 103 -9.32 14.92 0.54
C THR A 103 -8.19 14.07 -0.02
N PRO A 104 -7.22 13.65 0.82
CA PRO A 104 -6.20 12.70 0.41
C PRO A 104 -6.85 11.41 -0.11
N TYR A 105 -6.43 10.98 -1.29
CA TYR A 105 -6.99 9.82 -1.97
C TYR A 105 -5.99 8.67 -2.09
N GLU A 106 -4.73 9.01 -2.38
CA GLU A 106 -3.70 8.03 -2.70
C GLU A 106 -2.32 8.56 -2.29
N LEU A 107 -1.54 7.71 -1.62
CA LEU A 107 -0.14 7.95 -1.29
C LEU A 107 0.74 7.40 -2.41
N ASN A 108 1.50 8.25 -3.07
CA ASN A 108 2.39 7.90 -4.17
C ASN A 108 3.82 7.89 -3.66
N ILE A 109 4.35 6.72 -3.39
CA ILE A 109 5.67 6.48 -2.83
C ILE A 109 6.10 5.04 -3.13
N ALA A 110 7.38 4.80 -3.36
CA ALA A 110 7.91 3.45 -3.39
C ALA A 110 7.81 2.82 -1.99
N LEU A 111 7.34 1.58 -1.89
CA LEU A 111 7.13 0.93 -0.58
C LEU A 111 8.42 0.84 0.24
N PHE A 112 9.57 0.68 -0.44
CA PHE A 112 10.87 0.64 0.22
C PHE A 112 11.16 1.95 0.95
N ASP A 113 10.91 3.10 0.30
CA ASP A 113 11.06 4.42 0.93
C ASP A 113 9.98 4.71 1.97
N ALA A 114 8.75 4.24 1.76
CA ALA A 114 7.67 4.42 2.72
C ALA A 114 7.95 3.78 4.08
N LEU A 115 8.78 2.74 4.10
CA LEU A 115 9.13 1.97 5.31
C LEU A 115 10.52 2.31 5.88
N GLN A 116 11.19 3.37 5.40
CA GLN A 116 12.53 3.76 5.87
C GLN A 116 12.56 4.27 7.32
N GLY A 117 11.41 4.46 7.96
CA GLY A 117 11.31 4.95 9.33
C GLY A 117 9.94 4.73 9.93
N THR A 118 9.59 5.59 10.87
CA THR A 118 8.29 5.66 11.55
C THR A 118 7.76 7.10 11.49
N HIS A 119 6.63 7.40 12.13
CA HIS A 119 6.14 8.78 12.30
C HIS A 119 7.15 9.70 12.99
N ASN A 120 8.15 9.14 13.67
CA ASN A 120 9.23 9.88 14.33
C ASN A 120 10.43 10.17 13.39
N GLY A 121 10.37 9.73 12.15
CA GLY A 121 11.41 9.93 11.14
C GLY A 121 12.10 8.63 10.72
N ALA A 122 13.10 8.78 9.83
CA ALA A 122 13.89 7.66 9.32
C ALA A 122 14.78 7.05 10.41
N ASP A 123 14.99 5.74 10.35
CA ASP A 123 15.84 4.99 11.26
C ASP A 123 16.60 3.86 10.54
N LYS A 124 17.33 3.05 11.29
CA LYS A 124 18.14 1.96 10.73
C LYS A 124 17.39 0.67 10.41
N TYR A 125 16.09 0.59 10.69
CA TYR A 125 15.27 -0.62 10.58
C TYR A 125 14.37 -0.64 9.34
N GLY A 126 14.67 0.18 8.33
CA GLY A 126 13.86 0.25 7.11
C GLY A 126 13.77 -1.08 6.36
N LEU A 127 14.90 -1.78 6.20
CA LEU A 127 14.91 -3.09 5.52
C LEU A 127 14.13 -4.14 6.31
N GLU A 128 14.31 -4.20 7.61
CA GLU A 128 13.60 -5.17 8.47
C GLU A 128 12.08 -4.91 8.44
N ARG A 129 11.65 -3.64 8.42
CA ARG A 129 10.24 -3.25 8.27
C ARG A 129 9.69 -3.67 6.91
N PHE A 130 10.46 -3.46 5.86
CA PHE A 130 10.10 -3.86 4.50
C PHE A 130 9.94 -5.39 4.38
N LEU A 131 10.87 -6.16 4.93
CA LEU A 131 10.80 -7.63 4.96
C LEU A 131 9.64 -8.12 5.85
N CYS A 132 9.40 -7.47 6.99
CA CYS A 132 8.27 -7.76 7.87
C CYS A 132 6.93 -7.56 7.16
N ALA A 133 6.79 -6.46 6.39
CA ALA A 133 5.59 -6.18 5.61
C ALA A 133 5.28 -7.31 4.62
N HIS A 134 6.27 -7.78 3.88
CA HIS A 134 6.13 -8.90 2.95
C HIS A 134 5.82 -10.22 3.68
N SER A 135 6.48 -10.47 4.82
CA SER A 135 6.23 -11.67 5.63
C SER A 135 4.79 -11.75 6.13
N ILE A 136 4.22 -10.61 6.56
CA ILE A 136 2.81 -10.53 6.95
C ILE A 136 1.91 -10.84 5.74
N MET A 137 2.16 -10.24 4.59
CA MET A 137 1.40 -10.50 3.36
C MET A 137 1.44 -11.98 2.96
N PHE A 138 2.60 -12.62 3.03
CA PHE A 138 2.76 -14.05 2.72
C PHE A 138 2.07 -14.98 3.71
N ALA A 139 1.91 -14.56 4.96
CA ALA A 139 1.24 -15.34 5.99
C ALA A 139 -0.29 -15.27 5.92
N MET A 140 -0.86 -14.39 5.09
CA MET A 140 -2.30 -14.26 4.94
C MET A 140 -2.87 -15.32 4.00
N GLU A 141 -4.12 -15.75 4.28
CA GLU A 141 -4.88 -16.59 3.36
C GLU A 141 -5.05 -15.91 2.01
N GLY A 142 -4.74 -16.63 0.93
CA GLY A 142 -4.93 -16.16 -0.43
C GLY A 142 -3.67 -16.20 -1.29
N ILE A 143 -3.69 -15.42 -2.37
CA ILE A 143 -2.62 -15.35 -3.37
C ILE A 143 -1.80 -14.09 -3.10
N PRO A 144 -0.52 -14.19 -2.72
CA PRO A 144 0.34 -13.02 -2.55
C PRO A 144 0.79 -12.47 -3.90
N GLY A 145 0.62 -11.16 -4.11
CA GLY A 145 1.10 -10.42 -5.28
C GLY A 145 2.27 -9.51 -4.93
N ILE A 146 3.45 -9.81 -5.46
CA ILE A 146 4.63 -8.98 -5.27
C ILE A 146 4.75 -8.00 -6.44
N TYR A 147 4.72 -6.70 -6.13
CA TYR A 147 5.02 -5.68 -7.11
C TYR A 147 6.51 -5.75 -7.51
N ILE A 148 6.79 -5.69 -8.81
CA ILE A 148 8.17 -5.84 -9.31
C ILE A 148 9.15 -4.86 -8.66
N HIS A 149 8.74 -3.63 -8.40
CA HIS A 149 9.61 -2.65 -7.74
C HIS A 149 9.84 -2.95 -6.26
N SER A 150 8.91 -3.65 -5.60
CA SER A 150 9.15 -4.19 -4.26
C SER A 150 10.14 -5.36 -4.30
N LEU A 151 10.02 -6.26 -5.27
CA LEU A 151 10.97 -7.37 -5.44
C LEU A 151 12.41 -6.88 -5.64
N LEU A 152 12.56 -5.75 -6.33
CA LEU A 152 13.87 -5.15 -6.64
C LEU A 152 14.33 -4.12 -5.61
N GLY A 153 13.58 -3.87 -4.53
CA GLY A 153 13.91 -2.83 -3.55
C GLY A 153 14.03 -1.43 -4.17
N THR A 154 13.23 -1.16 -5.23
CA THR A 154 13.33 0.10 -5.98
C THR A 154 12.86 1.27 -5.13
N THR A 155 13.65 2.35 -5.11
CA THR A 155 13.35 3.60 -4.43
C THR A 155 12.53 4.57 -5.29
N ASN A 156 12.13 5.70 -4.72
CA ASN A 156 11.42 6.78 -5.41
C ASN A 156 12.18 7.28 -6.64
N ASP A 157 11.50 7.39 -7.77
CA ASP A 157 12.04 7.95 -9.03
C ASP A 157 11.68 9.43 -9.14
N TYR A 158 12.47 10.28 -8.53
CA TYR A 158 12.27 11.72 -8.54
C TYR A 158 12.45 12.32 -9.94
N GLU A 159 13.43 11.85 -10.71
CA GLU A 159 13.68 12.33 -12.08
C GLU A 159 12.43 12.09 -12.96
N ARG A 160 11.88 10.90 -12.88
CA ARG A 160 10.66 10.56 -13.64
C ARG A 160 9.45 11.38 -13.20
N PHE A 161 9.32 11.62 -11.89
CA PHE A 161 8.28 12.50 -11.36
C PHE A 161 8.43 13.92 -11.88
N GLU A 162 9.63 14.50 -11.80
CA GLU A 162 9.92 15.87 -12.27
C GLU A 162 9.65 16.04 -13.76
N ASN A 163 10.03 15.05 -14.56
CA ASN A 163 9.82 15.08 -16.01
C ASN A 163 8.34 14.92 -16.41
N SER A 164 7.55 14.16 -15.67
CA SER A 164 6.15 13.85 -16.03
C SER A 164 5.12 14.70 -15.30
N GLN A 165 5.47 15.27 -14.14
CA GLN A 165 4.57 15.94 -13.18
C GLN A 165 3.39 15.05 -12.75
N HIS A 166 3.53 13.73 -12.88
CA HIS A 166 2.50 12.76 -12.53
C HIS A 166 2.90 12.01 -11.25
N ASN A 167 2.10 12.12 -10.19
CA ASN A 167 2.42 11.57 -8.87
C ASN A 167 2.82 10.08 -8.90
N ARG A 168 2.09 9.26 -9.67
CA ARG A 168 2.38 7.82 -9.78
C ARG A 168 3.71 7.51 -10.48
N ALA A 169 4.34 8.47 -11.15
CA ALA A 169 5.64 8.26 -11.77
C ALA A 169 6.73 7.94 -10.74
N ILE A 170 6.57 8.44 -9.51
CA ILE A 170 7.54 8.28 -8.42
C ILE A 170 7.77 6.80 -8.03
N ASN A 171 6.73 5.96 -8.13
CA ASN A 171 6.80 4.52 -7.80
C ASN A 171 6.75 3.62 -9.04
N ARG A 172 7.09 4.14 -10.22
CA ARG A 172 7.10 3.42 -11.51
C ARG A 172 8.42 3.57 -12.23
N HIS A 173 9.53 3.29 -11.55
CA HIS A 173 10.87 3.39 -12.13
C HIS A 173 10.99 2.57 -13.42
N ARG A 174 11.74 3.10 -14.40
CA ARG A 174 12.07 2.38 -15.62
C ARG A 174 13.50 1.87 -15.57
N TRP A 175 13.66 0.61 -15.23
CA TRP A 175 14.96 -0.04 -15.24
C TRP A 175 15.52 -0.14 -16.66
N GLN A 176 16.77 0.24 -16.82
CA GLN A 176 17.55 -0.13 -17.99
C GLN A 176 18.08 -1.56 -17.76
N GLU A 177 18.00 -2.42 -18.79
CA GLU A 177 18.37 -3.83 -18.70
C GLU A 177 19.77 -4.03 -18.09
N SER A 178 20.76 -3.28 -18.58
CA SER A 178 22.14 -3.37 -18.08
C SER A 178 22.27 -3.01 -16.59
N LYS A 179 21.49 -2.05 -16.10
CA LYS A 179 21.47 -1.66 -14.68
C LYS A 179 20.74 -2.69 -13.83
N LEU A 180 19.65 -3.24 -14.37
CA LEU A 180 18.89 -4.29 -13.69
C LEU A 180 19.75 -5.54 -13.51
N LEU A 181 20.42 -6.00 -14.58
CA LEU A 181 21.30 -7.18 -14.53
C LEU A 181 22.51 -7.00 -13.60
N ALA A 182 22.93 -5.77 -13.37
CA ALA A 182 23.99 -5.50 -12.42
C ALA A 182 23.51 -5.42 -10.95
N ALA A 183 22.21 -5.32 -10.72
CA ALA A 183 21.61 -5.19 -9.39
C ALA A 183 21.10 -6.52 -8.81
N ILE A 184 21.01 -7.56 -9.63
CA ILE A 184 20.62 -8.94 -9.27
C ILE A 184 21.78 -9.92 -9.40
#